data_15169b0a2e3dbdb0bc54a2b73d299707
#
_entry.id   15169b0a2e3dbdb0bc54a2b73d299707
#
_cell.length_a   1.000
_cell.length_b   1.000
_cell.length_c   1.000
_cell.angle_alpha   90.00
_cell.angle_beta   90.00
_cell.angle_gamma   90.00
#
_symmetry.space_group_name_H-M   'P 1'
#
loop_
_entity.id
_entity.type
_entity.pdbx_description
1 polymer ?
#
loop_
_entity_poly.entity_id
_entity_poly.type
_entity_poly.pdbx_seq_one_letter_code
_entity_poly.pdbx_strand_id
1 'polypeptide(L)'
;MEMTADTGACDTVMPRAMAEHIAIQPSLQSLRSMEYEVANGANIPNLGERRCLMWTENAPMARKLNLQVADVHKPLLSLSRCADMGFESRFGRVAGALICEETGEVIPLQRKGNLYVLKCWVKSAPFGRPDNN
;
A
#
# COMPACT_ATOMS: atom_id res chain seq x y z
N MET A 1 -1.29 -5.57 9.99
CA MET A 1 -1.78 -4.29 9.48
C MET A 1 -2.91 -4.52 8.50
N GLU A 2 -3.89 -3.65 8.51
CA GLU A 2 -4.96 -3.70 7.53
C GLU A 2 -4.90 -2.45 6.66
N MET A 3 -4.89 -2.63 5.34
CA MET A 3 -4.95 -1.52 4.40
C MET A 3 -6.31 -1.50 3.73
N THR A 4 -6.94 -0.34 3.69
CA THR A 4 -8.23 -0.17 3.01
C THR A 4 -7.98 0.00 1.52
N ALA A 5 -8.65 -0.82 0.72
CA ALA A 5 -8.63 -0.71 -0.74
C ALA A 5 -9.34 0.58 -1.15
N ASP A 6 -8.66 1.42 -1.94
CA ASP A 6 -9.15 2.75 -2.27
C ASP A 6 -8.87 3.06 -3.74
N THR A 7 -9.96 3.24 -4.51
CA THR A 7 -9.86 3.61 -5.92
C THR A 7 -9.44 5.07 -6.10
N GLY A 8 -9.67 5.90 -5.09
CA GLY A 8 -9.31 7.31 -5.12
C GLY A 8 -7.89 7.64 -4.68
N ALA A 9 -7.18 6.67 -4.11
CA ALA A 9 -5.80 6.88 -3.66
C ALA A 9 -4.84 6.72 -4.84
N CYS A 10 -4.04 7.75 -5.11
CA CYS A 10 -3.06 7.70 -6.19
C CYS A 10 -1.78 6.95 -5.80
N ASP A 11 -1.52 6.80 -4.51
CA ASP A 11 -0.41 6.03 -3.97
C ASP A 11 -0.90 5.17 -2.80
N THR A 12 -0.20 4.08 -2.55
CA THR A 12 -0.37 3.32 -1.31
C THR A 12 0.34 4.10 -0.21
N VAL A 13 -0.42 4.49 0.81
CA VAL A 13 0.04 5.44 1.82
C VAL A 13 -0.33 4.96 3.22
N MET A 14 0.49 5.29 4.19
CA MET A 14 0.29 4.92 5.58
C MET A 14 0.56 6.08 6.52
N PRO A 15 -0.09 6.07 7.72
CA PRO A 15 0.23 7.04 8.76
C PRO A 15 1.67 6.91 9.26
N ARG A 16 2.27 8.04 9.61
CA ARG A 16 3.63 8.06 10.16
C ARG A 16 3.77 7.23 11.42
N ALA A 17 2.73 7.17 12.24
CA ALA A 17 2.75 6.46 13.52
C ALA A 17 2.70 4.93 13.41
N MET A 18 2.51 4.40 12.21
CA MET A 18 2.46 2.94 11.99
C MET A 18 3.80 2.45 11.43
N ALA A 19 4.16 1.20 11.81
CA ALA A 19 5.40 0.57 11.36
C ALA A 19 6.64 1.42 11.66
N GLU A 20 6.68 2.04 12.83
CA GLU A 20 7.74 2.98 13.22
C GLU A 20 9.13 2.34 13.29
N HIS A 21 9.18 1.02 13.39
CA HIS A 21 10.45 0.27 13.35
C HIS A 21 11.11 0.28 11.97
N ILE A 22 10.39 0.72 10.93
CA ILE A 22 10.93 0.83 9.59
C ILE A 22 11.21 2.31 9.30
N ALA A 23 12.45 2.62 8.93
CA ALA A 23 12.86 4.00 8.70
C ALA A 23 12.11 4.63 7.52
N ILE A 24 11.75 5.90 7.65
CA ILE A 24 11.24 6.69 6.55
C ILE A 24 12.44 7.22 5.75
N GLN A 25 12.42 7.00 4.45
CA GLN A 25 13.46 7.44 3.53
C GLN A 25 12.85 8.38 2.49
N PRO A 26 13.67 9.24 1.86
CA PRO A 26 13.16 10.06 0.77
C PRO A 26 12.58 9.19 -0.34
N SER A 27 11.41 9.57 -0.84
CA SER A 27 10.80 8.96 -2.02
C SER A 27 10.88 9.96 -3.18
N LEU A 28 10.64 9.47 -4.39
CA LEU A 28 10.52 10.34 -5.54
C LEU A 28 9.43 11.39 -5.30
N GLN A 29 8.32 10.97 -4.70
CA GLN A 29 7.20 11.85 -4.40
C GLN A 29 7.59 12.92 -3.38
N SER A 30 8.31 12.57 -2.30
CA SER A 30 8.73 13.54 -1.29
C SER A 30 9.74 14.51 -1.86
N LEU A 31 10.66 14.06 -2.70
CA LEU A 31 11.65 14.93 -3.36
C LEU A 31 11.00 15.91 -4.34
N ARG A 32 9.84 15.57 -4.88
CA ARG A 32 9.05 16.43 -5.76
C ARG A 32 8.03 17.26 -4.99
N SER A 33 8.06 17.24 -3.67
CA SER A 33 7.13 17.97 -2.80
C SER A 33 5.67 17.63 -3.10
N MET A 34 5.40 16.36 -3.40
CA MET A 34 4.05 15.91 -3.70
C MET A 34 3.15 16.03 -2.47
N GLU A 35 1.91 16.44 -2.70
CA GLU A 35 0.89 16.54 -1.67
C GLU A 35 -0.31 15.68 -2.04
N TYR A 36 -1.05 15.23 -1.02
CA TYR A 36 -2.29 14.48 -1.20
C TYR A 36 -3.46 15.33 -0.75
N GLU A 37 -4.51 15.35 -1.55
CA GLU A 37 -5.76 15.97 -1.15
C GLU A 37 -6.56 14.99 -0.28
N VAL A 38 -6.96 15.44 0.91
CA VAL A 38 -7.78 14.66 1.82
C VAL A 38 -9.25 15.10 1.73
N ALA A 39 -10.15 14.33 2.37
CA ALA A 39 -11.60 14.48 2.20
C ALA A 39 -12.14 15.90 2.46
N ASN A 40 -11.50 16.67 3.33
CA ASN A 40 -11.92 18.04 3.63
C ASN A 40 -11.34 19.08 2.66
N GLY A 41 -10.66 18.66 1.61
CA GLY A 41 -10.04 19.54 0.63
C GLY A 41 -8.66 20.05 1.01
N ALA A 42 -8.16 19.74 2.20
CA ALA A 42 -6.82 20.11 2.60
C ALA A 42 -5.79 19.24 1.89
N ASN A 43 -4.60 19.80 1.67
CA ASN A 43 -3.47 19.05 1.12
C ASN A 43 -2.49 18.72 2.23
N ILE A 44 -2.00 17.47 2.23
CA ILE A 44 -0.99 17.03 3.18
C ILE A 44 0.25 16.56 2.42
N PRO A 45 1.46 16.85 2.95
CA PRO A 45 2.69 16.51 2.24
C PRO A 45 3.01 15.02 2.31
N ASN A 46 3.65 14.54 1.25
CA ASN A 46 4.32 13.25 1.28
C ASN A 46 5.58 13.39 2.13
N LEU A 47 5.74 12.54 3.13
CA LEU A 47 6.84 12.59 4.10
C LEU A 47 8.00 11.66 3.74
N GLY A 48 7.88 10.91 2.68
CA GLY A 48 8.85 9.90 2.27
C GLY A 48 8.21 8.53 2.14
N GLU A 49 9.03 7.50 2.19
CA GLU A 49 8.54 6.13 2.05
C GLU A 49 9.21 5.18 3.04
N ARG A 50 8.48 4.13 3.39
CA ARG A 50 9.05 2.96 4.07
C ARG A 50 9.17 1.84 3.08
N ARG A 51 10.39 1.34 2.90
CA ARG A 51 10.68 0.24 1.99
C ARG A 51 10.49 -1.06 2.74
N CYS A 52 9.48 -1.81 2.34
CA CYS A 52 9.00 -2.96 3.07
C CYS A 52 9.03 -4.23 2.22
N LEU A 53 9.16 -5.35 2.91
CA LEU A 53 8.64 -6.62 2.44
C LEU A 53 7.27 -6.80 3.07
N MET A 54 6.30 -7.15 2.26
CA MET A 54 4.92 -7.37 2.67
C MET A 54 4.51 -8.79 2.32
N TRP A 55 3.79 -9.45 3.23
CA TRP A 55 3.19 -10.74 2.93
C TRP A 55 1.78 -10.80 3.49
N THR A 56 0.99 -11.64 2.86
CA THR A 56 -0.39 -11.90 3.25
C THR A 56 -0.50 -13.34 3.73
N GLU A 57 -1.60 -13.64 4.42
CA GLU A 57 -1.88 -14.99 4.88
C GLU A 57 -1.88 -15.96 3.69
N ASN A 58 -1.22 -17.11 3.85
CA ASN A 58 -1.11 -18.16 2.84
C ASN A 58 -0.36 -17.74 1.56
N ALA A 59 0.30 -16.60 1.55
CA ALA A 59 1.10 -16.20 0.40
C ALA A 59 2.38 -17.03 0.35
N PRO A 60 2.80 -17.49 -0.83
CA PRO A 60 4.02 -18.29 -0.95
C PRO A 60 5.28 -17.47 -0.75
N MET A 61 5.24 -16.18 -0.99
CA MET A 61 6.41 -15.30 -0.94
C MET A 61 6.02 -13.90 -0.49
N ALA A 62 6.98 -13.22 0.14
CA ALA A 62 6.86 -11.79 0.41
C ALA A 62 7.01 -11.00 -0.88
N ARG A 63 6.38 -9.82 -0.93
CA ARG A 63 6.48 -8.87 -2.04
C ARG A 63 7.13 -7.58 -1.56
N LYS A 64 7.91 -6.96 -2.42
CA LYS A 64 8.40 -5.62 -2.14
C LYS A 64 7.26 -4.63 -2.25
N LEU A 65 7.16 -3.76 -1.27
CA LEU A 65 6.13 -2.70 -1.25
C LEU A 65 6.73 -1.45 -0.63
N ASN A 66 6.74 -0.37 -1.39
CA ASN A 66 7.14 0.92 -0.86
C ASN A 66 5.87 1.66 -0.44
N LEU A 67 5.74 1.86 0.86
CA LEU A 67 4.60 2.55 1.45
C LEU A 67 4.95 4.01 1.58
N GLN A 68 4.25 4.86 0.87
CA GLN A 68 4.39 6.30 1.05
C GLN A 68 3.86 6.68 2.43
N VAL A 69 4.44 7.69 3.03
CA VAL A 69 4.09 8.13 4.38
C VAL A 69 3.51 9.54 4.32
N ALA A 70 2.36 9.71 4.95
CA ALA A 70 1.69 11.00 5.05
C ALA A 70 0.81 11.00 6.30
N ASP A 71 0.32 12.16 6.71
CA ASP A 71 -0.55 12.28 7.88
C ASP A 71 -2.00 11.90 7.54
N VAL A 72 -2.19 10.67 7.09
CA VAL A 72 -3.50 10.05 6.86
C VAL A 72 -3.96 9.33 8.13
N HIS A 73 -5.27 9.05 8.22
CA HIS A 73 -5.82 8.40 9.40
C HIS A 73 -5.59 6.89 9.44
N LYS A 74 -5.49 6.26 8.29
CA LYS A 74 -5.34 4.81 8.17
C LYS A 74 -4.57 4.46 6.91
N PRO A 75 -3.98 3.26 6.85
CA PRO A 75 -3.30 2.82 5.63
C PRO A 75 -4.30 2.65 4.48
N LEU A 76 -3.93 3.15 3.31
CA LEU A 76 -4.73 3.06 2.10
C LEU A 76 -3.95 2.32 1.02
N LEU A 77 -4.57 1.30 0.44
CA LEU A 77 -4.02 0.56 -0.68
C LEU A 77 -4.53 1.18 -1.97
N SER A 78 -3.62 1.73 -2.77
CA SER A 78 -4.00 2.31 -4.06
C SER A 78 -4.33 1.21 -5.06
N LEU A 79 -5.58 1.13 -5.47
CA LEU A 79 -6.01 0.14 -6.44
C LEU A 79 -5.52 0.48 -7.85
N SER A 80 -5.31 1.75 -8.16
CA SER A 80 -4.73 2.11 -9.45
C SER A 80 -3.26 1.67 -9.53
N ARG A 81 -2.51 1.75 -8.44
CA ARG A 81 -1.14 1.21 -8.39
C ARG A 81 -1.13 -0.30 -8.50
N CYS A 82 -2.09 -0.98 -7.86
CA CYS A 82 -2.24 -2.43 -8.04
C CYS A 82 -2.49 -2.77 -9.51
N ALA A 83 -3.34 -2.00 -10.18
CA ALA A 83 -3.61 -2.20 -11.60
C ALA A 83 -2.33 -2.01 -12.44
N ASP A 84 -1.54 -0.98 -12.15
CA ASP A 84 -0.26 -0.74 -12.83
C ASP A 84 0.70 -1.92 -12.66
N MET A 85 0.58 -2.65 -11.55
CA MET A 85 1.40 -3.83 -11.26
C MET A 85 0.79 -5.13 -11.82
N GLY A 86 -0.29 -5.05 -12.56
CA GLY A 86 -0.92 -6.19 -13.21
C GLY A 86 -1.97 -6.92 -12.36
N PHE A 87 -2.54 -6.26 -11.36
CA PHE A 87 -3.60 -6.85 -10.55
C PHE A 87 -4.96 -6.29 -10.93
N GLU A 88 -5.91 -7.20 -11.16
CA GLU A 88 -7.32 -6.86 -11.31
C GLU A 88 -7.96 -6.86 -9.93
N SER A 89 -8.80 -5.87 -9.65
CA SER A 89 -9.55 -5.78 -8.40
C SER A 89 -10.97 -6.27 -8.61
N ARG A 90 -11.44 -7.16 -7.73
CA ARG A 90 -12.82 -7.65 -7.75
C ARG A 90 -13.45 -7.45 -6.38
N PHE A 91 -14.69 -7.00 -6.39
CA PHE A 91 -15.45 -6.72 -5.18
C PHE A 91 -16.78 -7.45 -5.23
N GLY A 92 -16.99 -8.32 -4.27
CA GLY A 92 -18.22 -9.07 -4.14
C GLY A 92 -18.97 -8.72 -2.86
N ARG A 93 -20.15 -9.28 -2.73
CA ARG A 93 -21.00 -9.02 -1.56
C ARG A 93 -20.38 -9.55 -0.26
N VAL A 94 -19.63 -10.65 -0.32
CA VAL A 94 -19.06 -11.29 0.87
C VAL A 94 -17.61 -10.87 1.05
N ALA A 95 -16.83 -10.80 -0.03
CA ALA A 95 -15.41 -10.51 0.02
C ALA A 95 -14.94 -9.94 -1.31
N GLY A 96 -13.72 -9.45 -1.35
CA GLY A 96 -13.07 -9.03 -2.57
C GLY A 96 -11.78 -9.79 -2.82
N ALA A 97 -11.10 -9.45 -3.90
CA ALA A 97 -9.80 -10.03 -4.23
C ALA A 97 -9.02 -9.15 -5.18
N LEU A 98 -7.69 -9.24 -5.07
CA LEU A 98 -6.76 -8.79 -6.11
C LEU A 98 -6.29 -10.03 -6.85
N ILE A 99 -6.33 -10.00 -8.16
CA ILE A 99 -5.99 -11.15 -9.00
C ILE A 99 -4.86 -10.75 -9.93
N CYS A 100 -3.74 -11.45 -9.84
CA CYS A 100 -2.63 -11.22 -10.75
C CYS A 100 -3.02 -11.72 -12.14
N GLU A 101 -3.05 -10.81 -13.12
CA GLU A 101 -3.46 -11.14 -14.47
C GLU A 101 -2.50 -12.13 -15.14
N GLU A 102 -1.22 -12.05 -14.80
CA GLU A 102 -0.21 -12.92 -15.40
C GLU A 102 -0.22 -14.33 -14.83
N THR A 103 -0.32 -14.47 -13.51
CA THR A 103 -0.17 -15.76 -12.83
C THR A 103 -1.49 -16.37 -12.36
N GLY A 104 -2.54 -15.56 -12.27
CA GLY A 104 -3.80 -15.98 -11.67
C GLY A 104 -3.79 -16.04 -10.14
N GLU A 105 -2.69 -15.63 -9.51
CA GLU A 105 -2.63 -15.59 -8.05
C GLU A 105 -3.72 -14.69 -7.49
N VAL A 106 -4.36 -15.16 -6.43
CA VAL A 106 -5.47 -14.44 -5.77
C VAL A 106 -5.02 -13.98 -4.40
N ILE A 107 -5.15 -12.69 -4.15
CA ILE A 107 -4.91 -12.10 -2.84
C ILE A 107 -6.27 -11.68 -2.28
N PRO A 108 -6.77 -12.37 -1.24
CA PRO A 108 -8.10 -12.08 -0.71
C PRO A 108 -8.16 -10.69 -0.04
N LEU A 109 -9.30 -10.03 -0.21
CA LEU A 109 -9.66 -8.84 0.53
C LEU A 109 -10.86 -9.17 1.42
N GLN A 110 -10.79 -8.79 2.68
CA GLN A 110 -11.90 -8.97 3.61
C GLN A 110 -12.87 -7.81 3.49
N ARG A 111 -14.16 -8.10 3.44
CA ARG A 111 -15.17 -7.05 3.51
C ARG A 111 -15.47 -6.73 4.97
N LYS A 112 -15.32 -5.47 5.35
CA LYS A 112 -15.67 -4.96 6.67
C LYS A 112 -16.63 -3.79 6.51
N GLY A 113 -17.92 -4.05 6.69
CA GLY A 113 -18.96 -3.05 6.41
C GLY A 113 -18.95 -2.67 4.94
N ASN A 114 -18.69 -1.41 4.65
CA ASN A 114 -18.64 -0.89 3.30
C ASN A 114 -17.21 -0.86 2.72
N LEU A 115 -16.24 -1.38 3.46
CA LEU A 115 -14.85 -1.33 3.07
C LEU A 115 -14.32 -2.72 2.73
N TYR A 116 -13.32 -2.75 1.86
CA TYR A 116 -12.54 -3.95 1.59
C TYR A 116 -11.12 -3.70 2.06
N VAL A 117 -10.58 -4.63 2.84
CA VAL A 117 -9.28 -4.45 3.48
C VAL A 117 -8.34 -5.60 3.14
N LEU A 118 -7.08 -5.26 2.97
CA LEU A 118 -6.00 -6.22 2.82
C LEU A 118 -5.32 -6.39 4.17
N LYS A 119 -5.40 -7.60 4.72
CA LYS A 119 -4.66 -7.94 5.93
C LYS A 119 -3.27 -8.39 5.53
N CYS A 120 -2.26 -7.73 6.06
CA CYS A 120 -0.88 -8.02 5.69
C CYS A 120 0.07 -7.77 6.87
N TRP A 121 1.27 -8.29 6.72
CA TRP A 121 2.39 -8.05 7.62
C TRP A 121 3.51 -7.39 6.83
N VAL A 122 4.22 -6.47 7.46
CA VAL A 122 5.33 -5.78 6.84
C VAL A 122 6.56 -5.83 7.74
N LYS A 123 7.72 -5.90 7.10
CA LYS A 123 9.00 -5.72 7.77
C LYS A 123 9.89 -4.87 6.87
N SER A 124 10.96 -4.34 7.45
CA SER A 124 11.94 -3.60 6.67
C SER A 124 12.47 -4.49 5.54
N ALA A 125 12.52 -3.95 4.33
CA ALA A 125 13.14 -4.65 3.22
C ALA A 125 14.63 -4.86 3.54
N PRO A 126 15.24 -5.95 3.03
CA PRO A 126 16.68 -6.11 3.14
C PRO A 126 17.37 -4.85 2.66
N PHE A 127 18.44 -4.47 3.35
CA PHE A 127 19.15 -3.26 3.03
C PHE A 127 19.70 -3.36 1.61
N GLY A 128 18.98 -2.75 0.67
CA GLY A 128 19.40 -2.68 -0.71
C GLY A 128 20.27 -1.46 -0.93
N ARG A 129 21.43 -1.67 -1.51
CA ARG A 129 22.21 -0.55 -2.01
C ARG A 129 21.65 -0.16 -3.37
N PRO A 130 21.81 1.09 -3.77
CA PRO A 130 21.27 1.53 -5.07
C PRO A 130 21.75 0.70 -6.25
N ASP A 131 22.95 0.15 -6.15
CA ASP A 131 23.56 -0.62 -7.23
C ASP A 131 23.13 -2.09 -7.28
N ASN A 132 22.39 -2.57 -6.28
CA ASN A 132 21.91 -3.95 -6.27
C ASN A 132 20.41 -4.05 -6.04
N ASN A 133 19.73 -3.05 -6.37
CA ASN A 133 18.29 -3.01 -6.35
C ASN A 133 17.68 -3.61 -7.61
#